data_ed4b49735a3248d67027a9a2d3210c3c
#
_entry.id   ed4b49735a3248d67027a9a2d3210c3c
#
_cell.length_a   1.000
_cell.length_b   1.000
_cell.length_c   1.000
_cell.angle_alpha   90.00
_cell.angle_beta   90.00
_cell.angle_gamma   90.00
#
_symmetry.space_group_name_H-M   'P 1'
#
loop_
_entity.id
_entity.type
_entity.pdbx_description
1 polymer ?
#
loop_
_entity_poly.entity_id
_entity_poly.type
_entity_poly.pdbx_seq_one_letter_code
_entity_poly.pdbx_strand_id
1 'polypeptide(L)'
;MVCKLDNDNAYSYHDSRTLYGRASIISTLMPSRSVACAGTAAWVWLGGMFPNTIDIISKAHYRTARYGRKVSVFNRQAPDEHVTDVGPITVTTPTRTACDLAMNCTPETQSPVTEIVCMLMQEFRFRPDDCLQVMQEATHIRN
;
A
#
# COMPACT_ATOMS: atom_id res chain seq x y z
N MET A 1 0.98 -18.61 -15.80
CA MET A 1 0.94 -18.92 -14.36
C MET A 1 -0.15 -18.09 -13.68
N VAL A 2 -0.91 -18.73 -12.81
CA VAL A 2 -2.00 -18.10 -12.08
C VAL A 2 -1.66 -18.13 -10.59
N CYS A 3 -1.82 -16.99 -9.94
CA CYS A 3 -1.54 -16.85 -8.51
C CYS A 3 -2.84 -16.76 -7.74
N LYS A 4 -2.90 -17.43 -6.58
CA LYS A 4 -4.12 -17.49 -5.78
C LYS A 4 -4.33 -16.16 -5.06
N LEU A 5 -5.50 -15.55 -5.28
CA LEU A 5 -5.90 -14.30 -4.65
C LEU A 5 -6.63 -14.56 -3.33
N ASP A 6 -7.54 -15.52 -3.34
CA ASP A 6 -8.25 -16.03 -2.17
C ASP A 6 -8.66 -17.47 -2.46
N ASN A 7 -9.61 -18.03 -1.68
CA ASN A 7 -10.03 -19.42 -1.86
C ASN A 7 -10.71 -19.68 -3.20
N ASP A 8 -11.36 -18.67 -3.78
CA ASP A 8 -12.17 -18.81 -4.99
C ASP A 8 -11.66 -18.01 -6.18
N ASN A 9 -10.74 -17.07 -5.94
CA ASN A 9 -10.26 -16.14 -6.97
C ASN A 9 -8.75 -16.25 -7.14
N ALA A 10 -8.30 -15.94 -8.34
CA ALA A 10 -6.89 -15.92 -8.71
C ALA A 10 -6.63 -14.77 -9.64
N TYR A 11 -5.36 -14.39 -9.76
CA TYR A 11 -4.93 -13.42 -10.74
C TYR A 11 -3.81 -13.99 -11.60
N SER A 12 -3.68 -13.46 -12.82
CA SER A 12 -2.61 -13.87 -13.73
C SER A 12 -1.27 -13.32 -13.27
N TYR A 13 -0.25 -14.18 -13.23
CA TYR A 13 1.12 -13.74 -12.97
C TYR A 13 1.54 -12.66 -13.97
N HIS A 14 1.12 -12.80 -15.23
CA HIS A 14 1.42 -11.82 -16.27
C HIS A 14 0.87 -10.43 -15.90
N ASP A 15 -0.37 -10.35 -15.40
CA ASP A 15 -0.98 -9.08 -15.00
C ASP A 15 -0.24 -8.47 -13.81
N SER A 16 0.30 -9.30 -12.91
CA SER A 16 1.01 -8.81 -11.73
C SER A 16 2.42 -8.26 -12.04
N ARG A 17 2.87 -8.36 -13.29
CA ARG A 17 4.20 -7.88 -13.69
C ARG A 17 4.23 -6.40 -14.06
N THR A 18 3.08 -5.78 -14.20
CA THR A 18 3.01 -4.36 -14.55
C THR A 18 2.35 -3.56 -13.43
N LEU A 19 2.70 -2.29 -13.34
CA LEU A 19 2.12 -1.37 -12.36
C LEU A 19 0.60 -1.33 -12.50
N TYR A 20 0.10 -1.11 -13.70
CA TYR A 20 -1.35 -1.00 -13.94
C TYR A 20 -2.06 -2.33 -13.74
N GLY A 21 -1.41 -3.45 -14.08
CA GLY A 21 -1.96 -4.77 -13.82
C GLY A 21 -2.14 -5.02 -12.33
N ARG A 22 -1.14 -4.67 -11.53
CA ARG A 22 -1.22 -4.80 -10.06
C ARG A 22 -2.31 -3.90 -9.48
N ALA A 23 -2.40 -2.65 -9.98
CA ALA A 23 -3.46 -1.74 -9.54
C ALA A 23 -4.85 -2.30 -9.85
N SER A 24 -5.03 -2.92 -11.01
CA SER A 24 -6.30 -3.55 -11.39
C SER A 24 -6.65 -4.72 -10.47
N ILE A 25 -5.65 -5.53 -10.11
CA ILE A 25 -5.85 -6.63 -9.18
C ILE A 25 -6.32 -6.10 -7.81
N ILE A 26 -5.62 -5.11 -7.28
CA ILE A 26 -5.96 -4.54 -5.97
C ILE A 26 -7.35 -3.89 -6.01
N SER A 27 -7.74 -3.28 -7.12
CA SER A 27 -9.04 -2.62 -7.23
C SER A 27 -10.22 -3.55 -6.96
N THR A 28 -10.08 -4.83 -7.25
CA THR A 28 -11.13 -5.82 -7.00
C THR A 28 -11.29 -6.11 -5.50
N LEU A 29 -10.28 -5.79 -4.70
CA LEU A 29 -10.24 -6.10 -3.27
C LEU A 29 -10.46 -4.88 -2.39
N MET A 30 -10.41 -3.68 -2.96
CA MET A 30 -10.54 -2.43 -2.20
C MET A 30 -12.00 -2.01 -2.06
N PRO A 31 -12.40 -1.56 -0.87
CA PRO A 31 -13.66 -0.84 -0.73
C PRO A 31 -13.61 0.46 -1.55
N SER A 32 -14.79 0.92 -1.99
CA SER A 32 -14.87 2.19 -2.71
C SER A 32 -14.46 3.36 -1.81
N ARG A 33 -13.91 4.41 -2.42
CA ARG A 33 -13.46 5.63 -1.74
C ARG A 33 -12.37 5.38 -0.70
N SER A 34 -11.53 4.38 -0.96
CA SER A 34 -10.36 4.11 -0.12
C SER A 34 -9.09 4.34 -0.91
N VAL A 35 -7.98 4.50 -0.17
CA VAL A 35 -6.65 4.69 -0.74
C VAL A 35 -5.79 3.51 -0.32
N ALA A 36 -5.17 2.84 -1.27
CA ALA A 36 -4.21 1.77 -0.95
C ALA A 36 -2.98 2.38 -0.29
N CYS A 37 -2.53 1.77 0.81
CA CYS A 37 -1.39 2.27 1.56
C CYS A 37 -0.52 1.13 2.07
N ALA A 38 0.57 1.47 2.74
CA ALA A 38 1.48 0.54 3.43
C ALA A 38 1.83 -0.68 2.57
N GLY A 39 1.62 -1.89 3.06
CA GLY A 39 2.03 -3.12 2.35
C GLY A 39 1.32 -3.32 1.03
N THR A 40 0.06 -2.93 0.93
CA THR A 40 -0.71 -3.02 -0.31
C THR A 40 -0.14 -2.06 -1.36
N ALA A 41 0.12 -0.80 -0.97
CA ALA A 41 0.75 0.17 -1.87
C ALA A 41 2.13 -0.28 -2.31
N ALA A 42 2.92 -0.83 -1.39
CA ALA A 42 4.25 -1.34 -1.71
C ALA A 42 4.19 -2.44 -2.79
N TRP A 43 3.21 -3.33 -2.69
CA TRP A 43 3.04 -4.36 -3.71
C TRP A 43 2.65 -3.76 -5.06
N VAL A 44 1.79 -2.74 -5.07
CA VAL A 44 1.43 -2.06 -6.31
C VAL A 44 2.68 -1.48 -6.98
N TRP A 45 3.53 -0.81 -6.19
CA TRP A 45 4.73 -0.16 -6.72
C TRP A 45 5.83 -1.14 -7.11
N LEU A 46 6.05 -2.19 -6.31
CA LEU A 46 7.22 -3.06 -6.46
C LEU A 46 6.90 -4.44 -7.01
N GLY A 47 5.68 -4.94 -6.81
CA GLY A 47 5.36 -6.34 -7.07
C GLY A 47 5.88 -7.24 -5.96
N GLY A 48 6.21 -8.47 -6.30
CA GLY A 48 6.71 -9.44 -5.34
C GLY A 48 5.61 -10.25 -4.68
N MET A 49 5.80 -10.58 -3.41
CA MET A 49 4.85 -11.40 -2.66
C MET A 49 3.56 -10.62 -2.40
N PHE A 50 2.42 -11.21 -2.72
CA PHE A 50 1.12 -10.59 -2.52
C PHE A 50 0.87 -10.34 -1.03
N PRO A 51 0.34 -9.17 -0.65
CA PRO A 51 0.16 -8.84 0.77
C PRO A 51 -0.90 -9.72 1.44
N ASN A 52 -0.68 -10.04 2.72
CA ASN A 52 -1.61 -10.84 3.51
C ASN A 52 -2.88 -10.08 3.85
N THR A 53 -2.77 -8.78 4.05
CA THR A 53 -3.90 -7.89 4.36
C THR A 53 -3.99 -6.79 3.31
N ILE A 54 -5.20 -6.29 3.12
CA ILE A 54 -5.44 -5.13 2.25
C ILE A 54 -5.41 -3.89 3.14
N ASP A 55 -4.35 -3.12 3.02
CA ASP A 55 -4.12 -1.91 3.82
C ASP A 55 -4.67 -0.70 3.09
N ILE A 56 -5.60 0.01 3.75
CA ILE A 56 -6.24 1.17 3.15
C ILE A 56 -6.32 2.34 4.13
N ILE A 57 -6.37 3.54 3.59
CA ILE A 57 -6.79 4.74 4.30
C ILE A 57 -8.24 5.00 3.90
N SER A 58 -9.11 5.10 4.89
CA SER A 58 -10.52 5.35 4.65
C SER A 58 -11.15 6.03 5.85
N LYS A 59 -12.16 6.86 5.62
CA LYS A 59 -12.95 7.46 6.69
C LYS A 59 -14.00 6.50 7.24
N ALA A 60 -14.33 5.45 6.50
CA ALA A 60 -15.27 4.43 6.93
C ALA A 60 -14.54 3.29 7.64
N HIS A 61 -15.24 2.62 8.55
CA HIS A 61 -14.69 1.45 9.24
C HIS A 61 -15.12 0.18 8.52
N TYR A 62 -14.15 -0.58 8.05
CA TYR A 62 -14.37 -1.87 7.41
C TYR A 62 -13.82 -2.96 8.31
N ARG A 63 -14.71 -3.84 8.78
CA ARG A 63 -14.34 -4.94 9.68
C ARG A 63 -14.31 -6.29 9.00
N THR A 64 -14.97 -6.40 7.84
CA THR A 64 -15.10 -7.67 7.16
C THR A 64 -14.03 -7.85 6.11
N ALA A 65 -13.52 -9.07 6.02
CA ALA A 65 -12.64 -9.47 4.93
C ALA A 65 -13.41 -9.42 3.61
N ARG A 66 -12.73 -8.94 2.57
CA ARG A 66 -13.28 -8.98 1.23
C ARG A 66 -12.58 -10.09 0.46
N TYR A 67 -13.36 -11.02 -0.09
CA TYR A 67 -12.83 -12.20 -0.78
C TYR A 67 -11.84 -13.00 0.08
N GLY A 68 -12.17 -13.14 1.39
CA GLY A 68 -11.35 -13.91 2.32
C GLY A 68 -10.10 -13.21 2.83
N ARG A 69 -9.85 -11.95 2.42
CA ARG A 69 -8.68 -11.19 2.90
C ARG A 69 -9.08 -10.13 3.89
N LYS A 70 -8.32 -10.06 4.98
CA LYS A 70 -8.54 -9.06 6.01
C LYS A 70 -8.21 -7.67 5.47
N VAL A 71 -9.06 -6.71 5.80
CA VAL A 71 -8.83 -5.29 5.48
C VAL A 71 -8.33 -4.58 6.72
N SER A 72 -7.19 -3.93 6.63
CA SER A 72 -6.62 -3.08 7.68
C SER A 72 -6.86 -1.63 7.34
N VAL A 73 -7.57 -0.91 8.20
CA VAL A 73 -7.87 0.51 8.00
C VAL A 73 -6.90 1.36 8.80
N PHE A 74 -6.20 2.26 8.13
CA PHE A 74 -5.27 3.20 8.74
C PHE A 74 -5.98 4.52 8.97
N ASN A 75 -6.03 4.98 10.21
CA ASN A 75 -6.67 6.24 10.59
C ASN A 75 -5.70 7.41 10.47
N ARG A 76 -5.13 7.57 9.29
CA ARG A 76 -4.21 8.66 9.00
C ARG A 76 -4.72 9.45 7.82
N GLN A 77 -4.46 10.74 7.85
CA GLN A 77 -4.80 11.58 6.72
C GLN A 77 -3.70 11.50 5.66
N ALA A 78 -4.13 11.59 4.41
CA ALA A 78 -3.22 11.63 3.28
C ALA A 78 -3.59 12.85 2.44
N PRO A 79 -2.80 13.95 2.53
CA PRO A 79 -3.03 15.10 1.67
C PRO A 79 -2.81 14.71 0.21
N ASP A 80 -3.28 15.53 -0.70
CA ASP A 80 -3.24 15.23 -2.13
C ASP A 80 -1.83 14.94 -2.63
N GLU A 81 -0.82 15.57 -2.03
CA GLU A 81 0.58 15.36 -2.40
C GLU A 81 1.10 13.97 -2.01
N HIS A 82 0.41 13.27 -1.11
CA HIS A 82 0.81 11.95 -0.65
C HIS A 82 0.14 10.80 -1.38
N VAL A 83 -0.73 11.10 -2.33
CA VAL A 83 -1.47 10.09 -3.08
C VAL A 83 -1.39 10.37 -4.58
N THR A 84 -1.61 9.31 -5.35
CA THR A 84 -1.66 9.42 -6.80
C THR A 84 -2.59 8.34 -7.35
N ASP A 85 -3.15 8.59 -8.53
CA ASP A 85 -3.99 7.61 -9.20
C ASP A 85 -3.12 6.70 -10.07
N VAL A 86 -3.33 5.39 -9.93
CA VAL A 86 -2.70 4.39 -10.79
C VAL A 86 -3.82 3.50 -11.32
N GLY A 87 -4.13 3.63 -12.61
CA GLY A 87 -5.27 2.90 -13.18
C GLY A 87 -6.54 3.17 -12.39
N PRO A 88 -7.24 2.11 -11.92
CA PRO A 88 -8.53 2.27 -11.25
C PRO A 88 -8.44 2.59 -9.76
N ILE A 89 -7.25 2.74 -9.19
CA ILE A 89 -7.11 2.98 -7.74
C ILE A 89 -6.37 4.28 -7.44
N THR A 90 -6.62 4.80 -6.24
CA THR A 90 -5.78 5.82 -5.62
C THR A 90 -4.85 5.10 -4.64
N VAL A 91 -3.57 5.44 -4.67
CA VAL A 91 -2.54 4.76 -3.89
C VAL A 91 -1.59 5.82 -3.31
N THR A 92 -1.03 5.54 -2.13
CA THR A 92 -0.02 6.44 -1.57
C THR A 92 1.23 6.44 -2.45
N THR A 93 1.89 7.60 -2.52
CA THR A 93 3.17 7.72 -3.23
C THR A 93 4.22 6.78 -2.64
N PRO A 94 5.27 6.44 -3.38
CA PRO A 94 6.33 5.59 -2.81
C PRO A 94 6.91 6.12 -1.51
N THR A 95 7.13 7.44 -1.40
CA THR A 95 7.65 8.04 -0.17
C THR A 95 6.68 7.89 0.99
N ARG A 96 5.39 8.22 0.80
CA ARG A 96 4.38 8.05 1.85
C ARG A 96 4.21 6.59 2.24
N THR A 97 4.26 5.68 1.26
CA THR A 97 4.18 4.23 1.50
C THR A 97 5.31 3.79 2.43
N ALA A 98 6.53 4.22 2.17
CA ALA A 98 7.68 3.91 3.04
C ALA A 98 7.47 4.42 4.46
N CYS A 99 6.93 5.63 4.60
CA CYS A 99 6.64 6.22 5.92
C CYS A 99 5.62 5.39 6.69
N ASP A 100 4.53 5.01 6.04
CA ASP A 100 3.48 4.21 6.69
C ASP A 100 4.02 2.85 7.14
N LEU A 101 4.84 2.22 6.32
CA LEU A 101 5.47 0.94 6.67
C LEU A 101 6.38 1.09 7.88
N ALA A 102 7.22 2.12 7.89
CA ALA A 102 8.17 2.36 8.98
C ALA A 102 7.44 2.66 10.29
N MET A 103 6.37 3.44 10.24
CA MET A 103 5.62 3.83 11.43
C MET A 103 4.80 2.69 12.03
N ASN A 104 4.47 1.67 11.25
CA ASN A 104 3.72 0.51 11.72
C ASN A 104 4.59 -0.73 11.92
N CYS A 105 5.90 -0.56 11.81
CA CYS A 105 6.86 -1.63 11.99
C CYS A 105 6.87 -2.12 13.43
N THR A 106 6.87 -3.44 13.61
CA THR A 106 7.06 -4.09 14.90
C THR A 106 8.41 -4.80 14.90
N PRO A 107 8.94 -5.22 16.08
CA PRO A 107 10.21 -5.97 16.09
C PRO A 107 10.18 -7.21 15.19
N GLU A 108 9.02 -7.88 15.08
CA GLU A 108 8.85 -9.07 14.25
C GLU A 108 8.86 -8.76 12.75
N THR A 109 8.42 -7.55 12.37
CA THR A 109 8.34 -7.15 10.96
C THR A 109 9.47 -6.23 10.52
N GLN A 110 10.40 -5.90 11.42
CA GLN A 110 11.46 -4.92 11.15
C GLN A 110 12.32 -5.29 9.94
N SER A 111 12.75 -6.54 9.84
CA SER A 111 13.62 -6.99 8.75
C SER A 111 12.94 -6.91 7.38
N PRO A 112 11.74 -7.49 7.18
CA PRO A 112 11.07 -7.38 5.89
C PRO A 112 10.65 -5.95 5.55
N VAL A 113 10.24 -5.15 6.54
CA VAL A 113 9.90 -3.74 6.31
C VAL A 113 11.12 -2.95 5.84
N THR A 114 12.27 -3.16 6.48
CA THR A 114 13.51 -2.48 6.11
C THR A 114 13.86 -2.77 4.65
N GLU A 115 13.75 -4.03 4.23
CA GLU A 115 14.02 -4.41 2.84
C GLU A 115 13.10 -3.69 1.87
N ILE A 116 11.81 -3.66 2.15
CA ILE A 116 10.82 -3.01 1.29
C ILE A 116 11.08 -1.50 1.21
N VAL A 117 11.35 -0.86 2.34
CA VAL A 117 11.64 0.58 2.39
C VAL A 117 12.89 0.89 1.57
N CYS A 118 13.93 0.08 1.70
CA CYS A 118 15.15 0.27 0.91
C CYS A 118 14.90 0.08 -0.58
N MET A 119 14.09 -0.89 -0.96
CA MET A 119 13.71 -1.09 -2.37
C MET A 119 12.93 0.09 -2.93
N LEU A 120 11.99 0.63 -2.15
CA LEU A 120 11.24 1.82 -2.55
C LEU A 120 12.17 3.02 -2.76
N MET A 121 13.08 3.25 -1.82
CA MET A 121 14.04 4.35 -1.93
C MET A 121 14.92 4.22 -3.18
N GLN A 122 15.42 3.02 -3.46
CA GLN A 122 16.25 2.77 -4.63
C GLN A 122 15.49 2.95 -5.93
N GLU A 123 14.30 2.35 -6.02
CA GLU A 123 13.52 2.35 -7.25
C GLU A 123 12.96 3.72 -7.58
N PHE A 124 12.50 4.46 -6.58
CA PHE A 124 11.84 5.76 -6.76
C PHE A 124 12.69 6.95 -6.34
N ARG A 125 13.94 6.70 -5.97
CA ARG A 125 14.99 7.72 -5.75
C ARG A 125 14.60 8.81 -4.77
N PHE A 126 14.18 8.41 -3.56
CA PHE A 126 13.98 9.34 -2.46
C PHE A 126 14.86 8.95 -1.29
N ARG A 127 15.01 9.86 -0.34
CA ARG A 127 15.90 9.76 0.82
C ARG A 127 15.11 9.69 2.11
N PRO A 128 15.74 9.24 3.22
CA PRO A 128 15.09 9.32 4.53
C PRO A 128 14.61 10.72 4.89
N ASP A 129 15.31 11.79 4.47
CA ASP A 129 14.87 13.17 4.72
C ASP A 129 13.51 13.47 4.07
N ASP A 130 13.26 12.91 2.89
CA ASP A 130 11.97 13.05 2.22
C ASP A 130 10.86 12.40 3.03
N CYS A 131 11.15 11.27 3.66
CA CYS A 131 10.22 10.59 4.55
C CYS A 131 9.90 11.44 5.78
N LEU A 132 10.92 12.08 6.36
CA LEU A 132 10.70 12.96 7.51
C LEU A 132 9.80 14.13 7.15
N GLN A 133 9.97 14.71 5.97
CA GLN A 133 9.13 15.80 5.48
C GLN A 133 7.68 15.34 5.33
N VAL A 134 7.47 14.17 4.74
CA VAL A 134 6.13 13.58 4.57
C VAL A 134 5.47 13.36 5.93
N MET A 135 6.22 12.85 6.92
CA MET A 135 5.71 12.63 8.27
C MET A 135 5.30 13.95 8.94
N GLN A 136 6.08 15.01 8.77
CA GLN A 136 5.78 16.33 9.29
C GLN A 136 4.51 16.90 8.67
N GLU A 137 4.34 16.78 7.36
CA GLU A 137 3.14 17.22 6.65
C GLU A 137 1.90 16.47 7.16
N ALA A 138 1.99 15.17 7.32
CA ALA A 138 0.88 14.35 7.81
C ALA A 138 0.51 14.72 9.26
N THR A 139 1.50 15.04 10.10
CA THR A 139 1.27 15.47 11.48
C THR A 139 0.62 16.84 11.53
N HIS A 140 1.01 17.75 10.64
CA HIS A 140 0.47 19.12 10.58
C HIS A 140 -1.02 19.13 10.26
N ILE A 141 -1.49 18.22 9.41
CA ILE A 141 -2.89 18.12 9.02
C ILE A 141 -3.77 17.62 10.19
N ARG A 142 -3.17 16.92 11.16
CA ARG A 142 -3.89 16.41 12.34
C ARG A 142 -4.26 17.49 13.34
N ASN A 143 -3.61 18.60 13.27
CA ASN A 143 -3.86 19.75 14.15
C ASN A 143 -4.81 20.73 13.49
#